data_96482779fc8a695bd2c39e8d0a639631
#
_entry.id   96482779fc8a695bd2c39e8d0a639631
#
_cell.length_a   1.000
_cell.length_b   1.000
_cell.length_c   1.000
_cell.angle_alpha   90.00
_cell.angle_beta   90.00
_cell.angle_gamma   90.00
#
_symmetry.space_group_name_H-M   'P 1'
#
loop_
_entity.id
_entity.type
_entity.pdbx_description
1 polymer ?
#
loop_
_entity_poly.entity_id
_entity_poly.type
_entity_poly.pdbx_seq_one_letter_code
_entity_poly.pdbx_strand_id
1 'polypeptide(L)'
;VPATGSPRRPDGLSETTAAALLRVSTATISSQLRKAGLNETFIAGVRPGDPSRRLLGRARTLRYLPLREDVFARIGNGMNAQKRAVESLSPGDVLVIDCRGELGAGTIGDILALRAQLRGAAGIVTDGGLRDTEAVRELDIPIFYGGSHASVLGRRHVPMDIDLPVSCGGTLVNPGDVLVGDGDGVIVIPPDLVDEIARLSLEQERQEAFILSKIRAGASVDGWYPMDAAARAQYREATDTDIEKASTP
;
A
#
# COMPACT_ATOMS: atom_id res chain seq x y z
N VAL A 1 -19.23 10.24 16.95
CA VAL A 1 -18.48 9.28 16.14
C VAL A 1 -17.28 8.83 16.97
N PRO A 2 -17.10 7.55 17.34
CA PRO A 2 -15.94 7.12 18.10
C PRO A 2 -14.70 7.09 17.20
N ALA A 3 -13.62 7.58 17.77
CA ALA A 3 -12.33 7.83 17.19
C ALA A 3 -11.56 6.57 16.74
N THR A 4 -10.74 6.77 15.73
CA THR A 4 -9.44 6.13 15.47
C THR A 4 -9.29 4.69 15.95
N GLY A 5 -9.88 3.75 15.23
CA GLY A 5 -9.51 2.35 15.32
C GLY A 5 -8.15 2.14 14.63
N SER A 6 -7.24 1.41 15.28
CA SER A 6 -6.04 0.89 14.61
C SER A 6 -6.44 0.20 13.30
N PRO A 7 -5.61 0.26 12.24
CA PRO A 7 -5.91 -0.39 10.98
C PRO A 7 -6.27 -1.86 11.23
N ARG A 8 -7.42 -2.29 10.70
CA ARG A 8 -7.88 -3.68 10.87
C ARG A 8 -6.96 -4.60 10.10
N ARG A 9 -6.49 -5.64 10.79
CA ARG A 9 -5.59 -6.64 10.23
C ARG A 9 -6.26 -7.38 9.07
N PRO A 10 -5.58 -7.52 7.91
CA PRO A 10 -6.05 -8.38 6.82
C PRO A 10 -6.16 -9.83 7.25
N ASP A 11 -7.19 -10.54 6.78
CA ASP A 11 -7.34 -11.96 7.05
C ASP A 11 -6.13 -12.76 6.57
N GLY A 12 -5.65 -13.68 7.42
CA GLY A 12 -4.51 -14.56 7.11
C GLY A 12 -3.12 -13.97 7.34
N LEU A 13 -2.98 -12.73 7.84
CA LEU A 13 -1.70 -12.22 8.34
C LEU A 13 -1.59 -12.45 9.86
N SER A 14 -0.41 -12.88 10.33
CA SER A 14 -0.14 -12.93 11.76
C SER A 14 -0.07 -11.52 12.36
N GLU A 15 -0.34 -11.38 13.65
CA GLU A 15 -0.20 -10.06 14.33
C GLU A 15 1.23 -9.53 14.24
N THR A 16 2.20 -10.42 14.37
CA THR A 16 3.63 -10.08 14.28
C THR A 16 3.99 -9.54 12.90
N THR A 17 3.54 -10.22 11.83
CA THR A 17 3.78 -9.81 10.45
C THR A 17 3.12 -8.46 10.15
N ALA A 18 1.86 -8.29 10.54
CA ALA A 18 1.13 -7.03 10.34
C ALA A 18 1.80 -5.86 11.10
N ALA A 19 2.18 -6.08 12.35
CA ALA A 19 2.88 -5.07 13.15
C ALA A 19 4.25 -4.69 12.54
N ALA A 20 4.99 -5.66 12.00
CA ALA A 20 6.24 -5.41 11.30
C ALA A 20 6.01 -4.56 10.04
N LEU A 21 5.08 -4.95 9.16
CA LEU A 21 4.79 -4.24 7.91
C LEU A 21 4.26 -2.82 8.14
N LEU A 22 3.54 -2.57 9.21
CA LEU A 22 3.08 -1.22 9.57
C LEU A 22 4.20 -0.31 10.10
N ARG A 23 5.36 -0.86 10.47
CA ARG A 23 6.50 -0.10 11.01
C ARG A 23 7.60 0.15 10.01
N VAL A 24 7.81 -0.76 9.05
CA VAL A 24 8.88 -0.66 8.06
C VAL A 24 8.48 0.25 6.89
N SER A 25 9.45 0.88 6.25
CA SER A 25 9.21 1.75 5.09
C SER A 25 8.99 0.93 3.82
N THR A 26 8.22 1.49 2.86
CA THR A 26 8.10 0.89 1.52
C THR A 26 9.44 0.80 0.81
N ALA A 27 10.37 1.72 1.08
CA ALA A 27 11.74 1.71 0.56
C ALA A 27 12.52 0.47 1.05
N THR A 28 12.42 0.13 2.35
CA THR A 28 13.05 -1.07 2.91
C THR A 28 12.42 -2.35 2.36
N ILE A 29 11.08 -2.40 2.25
CA ILE A 29 10.37 -3.53 1.63
C ILE A 29 10.83 -3.72 0.18
N SER A 30 10.91 -2.64 -0.61
CA SER A 30 11.41 -2.68 -1.99
C SER A 30 12.81 -3.29 -2.08
N SER A 31 13.70 -2.90 -1.15
CA SER A 31 15.05 -3.43 -1.08
C SER A 31 15.08 -4.95 -0.81
N GLN A 32 14.21 -5.44 0.05
CA GLN A 32 14.11 -6.89 0.35
C GLN A 32 13.46 -7.67 -0.81
N LEU A 33 12.41 -7.14 -1.42
CA LEU A 33 11.80 -7.75 -2.61
C LEU A 33 12.79 -7.87 -3.76
N ARG A 34 13.62 -6.83 -3.99
CA ARG A 34 14.68 -6.87 -5.00
C ARG A 34 15.71 -7.97 -4.71
N LYS A 35 16.09 -8.17 -3.44
CA LYS A 35 16.99 -9.29 -3.05
C LYS A 35 16.35 -10.66 -3.27
N ALA A 36 15.01 -10.73 -3.17
CA ALA A 36 14.23 -11.92 -3.49
C ALA A 36 13.97 -12.09 -5.01
N GLY A 37 14.52 -11.22 -5.87
CA GLY A 37 14.39 -11.30 -7.32
C GLY A 37 13.21 -10.55 -7.93
N LEU A 38 12.46 -9.77 -7.13
CA LEU A 38 11.29 -9.00 -7.56
C LEU A 38 11.63 -7.50 -7.63
N ASN A 39 11.63 -6.92 -8.84
CA ASN A 39 12.02 -5.52 -9.06
C ASN A 39 10.81 -4.60 -9.29
N GLU A 40 9.80 -5.07 -10.02
CA GLU A 40 8.64 -4.27 -10.45
C GLU A 40 7.44 -4.45 -9.50
N THR A 41 7.63 -4.05 -8.23
CA THR A 41 6.62 -4.23 -7.17
C THR A 41 6.06 -2.92 -6.61
N PHE A 42 6.59 -1.78 -7.03
CA PHE A 42 6.14 -0.46 -6.59
C PHE A 42 5.14 0.12 -7.59
N ILE A 43 3.94 0.49 -7.13
CA ILE A 43 2.89 1.09 -7.96
C ILE A 43 3.29 2.53 -8.28
N ALA A 44 3.75 2.76 -9.51
CA ALA A 44 4.22 4.06 -9.94
C ALA A 44 3.08 5.06 -10.17
N GLY A 45 3.38 6.35 -10.01
CA GLY A 45 2.47 7.44 -10.35
C GLY A 45 1.34 7.69 -9.34
N VAL A 46 1.19 6.88 -8.29
CA VAL A 46 0.23 7.14 -7.22
C VAL A 46 0.85 7.90 -6.06
N ARG A 47 0.07 8.75 -5.41
CA ARG A 47 0.48 9.53 -4.24
C ARG A 47 -0.55 9.40 -3.12
N PRO A 48 -0.12 9.41 -1.84
CA PRO A 48 -1.04 9.39 -0.72
C PRO A 48 -1.88 10.68 -0.66
N GLY A 49 -3.16 10.54 -0.37
CA GLY A 49 -4.04 11.67 -0.04
C GLY A 49 -3.65 12.33 1.29
N ASP A 50 -3.18 11.52 2.23
CA ASP A 50 -2.62 11.92 3.52
C ASP A 50 -1.33 11.10 3.77
N PRO A 51 -0.13 11.72 3.69
CA PRO A 51 1.14 11.03 3.87
C PRO A 51 1.38 10.46 5.29
N SER A 52 0.60 10.89 6.27
CA SER A 52 0.71 10.39 7.65
C SER A 52 0.01 9.04 7.84
N ARG A 53 -0.84 8.65 6.90
CA ARG A 53 -1.63 7.40 6.98
C ARG A 53 -0.90 6.24 6.32
N ARG A 54 -0.80 5.15 7.06
CA ARG A 54 -0.23 3.89 6.58
C ARG A 54 -1.32 3.02 5.95
N LEU A 55 -0.96 2.31 4.88
CA LEU A 55 -1.79 1.31 4.24
C LEU A 55 -1.23 -0.09 4.52
N LEU A 56 -2.08 -1.01 4.92
CA LEU A 56 -1.79 -2.45 4.95
C LEU A 56 -3.08 -3.22 4.69
N GLY A 57 -3.11 -4.02 3.63
CA GLY A 57 -4.28 -4.83 3.33
C GLY A 57 -4.07 -5.79 2.16
N ARG A 58 -5.10 -6.58 1.84
CA ARG A 58 -5.10 -7.50 0.71
C ARG A 58 -5.82 -6.91 -0.50
N ALA A 59 -5.25 -7.07 -1.67
CA ALA A 59 -5.80 -6.57 -2.93
C ALA A 59 -7.15 -7.19 -3.26
N ARG A 60 -8.15 -6.34 -3.50
CA ARG A 60 -9.38 -6.61 -4.24
C ARG A 60 -9.31 -5.76 -5.49
N THR A 61 -9.20 -6.38 -6.64
CA THR A 61 -8.89 -5.70 -7.88
C THR A 61 -10.14 -5.34 -8.66
N LEU A 62 -10.13 -4.17 -9.29
CA LEU A 62 -11.17 -3.67 -10.19
C LEU A 62 -10.50 -3.12 -11.45
N ARG A 63 -10.88 -3.63 -12.62
CA ARG A 63 -10.30 -3.22 -13.90
C ARG A 63 -11.26 -2.31 -14.67
N TYR A 64 -10.74 -1.18 -15.14
CA TYR A 64 -11.41 -0.30 -16.08
C TYR A 64 -10.82 -0.45 -17.48
N LEU A 65 -11.68 -0.47 -18.48
CA LEU A 65 -11.29 -0.41 -19.89
C LEU A 65 -11.60 0.97 -20.48
N PRO A 66 -11.01 1.32 -21.64
CA PRO A 66 -11.33 2.56 -22.35
C PRO A 66 -12.84 2.66 -22.61
N LEU A 67 -13.35 3.89 -22.54
CA LEU A 67 -14.75 4.14 -22.85
C LEU A 67 -15.08 3.66 -24.27
N ARG A 68 -16.18 2.95 -24.35
CA ARG A 68 -16.93 2.66 -25.56
C ARG A 68 -18.40 2.80 -25.22
N GLU A 69 -19.09 3.74 -25.81
CA GLU A 69 -20.41 4.22 -25.41
C GLU A 69 -21.47 3.12 -25.44
N ASP A 70 -21.45 2.25 -26.45
CA ASP A 70 -22.37 1.12 -26.58
C ASP A 70 -22.18 0.09 -25.47
N VAL A 71 -20.93 -0.16 -25.02
CA VAL A 71 -20.64 -1.03 -23.89
C VAL A 71 -21.04 -0.36 -22.59
N PHE A 72 -20.70 0.94 -22.42
CA PHE A 72 -21.07 1.69 -21.22
C PHE A 72 -22.60 1.76 -21.03
N ALA A 73 -23.34 1.94 -22.09
CA ALA A 73 -24.81 1.97 -22.04
C ALA A 73 -25.39 0.66 -21.47
N ARG A 74 -24.73 -0.49 -21.71
CA ARG A 74 -25.18 -1.81 -21.24
C ARG A 74 -24.77 -2.13 -19.81
N ILE A 75 -23.53 -1.81 -19.43
CA ILE A 75 -22.92 -2.29 -18.17
C ILE A 75 -22.35 -1.18 -17.28
N GLY A 76 -22.26 0.06 -17.76
CA GLY A 76 -21.67 1.18 -17.03
C GLY A 76 -22.58 1.81 -15.98
N ASN A 77 -23.88 1.55 -16.06
CA ASN A 77 -24.91 2.12 -15.20
C ASN A 77 -25.38 1.15 -14.10
N GLY A 78 -26.27 1.60 -13.23
CA GLY A 78 -26.87 0.77 -12.18
C GLY A 78 -25.80 0.21 -11.22
N MET A 79 -25.93 -1.10 -10.89
CA MET A 79 -24.96 -1.88 -10.10
C MET A 79 -23.82 -2.40 -11.00
N ASN A 80 -23.06 -1.47 -11.56
CA ASN A 80 -21.90 -1.78 -12.39
C ASN A 80 -20.75 -2.44 -11.61
N ALA A 81 -19.67 -2.86 -12.29
CA ALA A 81 -18.55 -3.55 -11.64
C ALA A 81 -17.92 -2.73 -10.50
N GLN A 82 -17.84 -1.39 -10.63
CA GLN A 82 -17.31 -0.52 -9.57
C GLN A 82 -18.13 -0.64 -8.28
N LYS A 83 -19.45 -0.47 -8.37
CA LYS A 83 -20.35 -0.54 -7.20
C LYS A 83 -20.34 -1.95 -6.60
N ARG A 84 -20.33 -3.01 -7.44
CA ARG A 84 -20.21 -4.37 -6.95
C ARG A 84 -18.89 -4.63 -6.22
N ALA A 85 -17.77 -4.12 -6.76
CA ALA A 85 -16.47 -4.23 -6.09
C ALA A 85 -16.51 -3.59 -4.70
N VAL A 86 -17.00 -2.34 -4.59
CA VAL A 86 -17.12 -1.63 -3.30
C VAL A 86 -18.05 -2.39 -2.33
N GLU A 87 -19.19 -2.88 -2.80
CA GLU A 87 -20.13 -3.64 -1.96
C GLU A 87 -19.60 -5.02 -1.52
N SER A 88 -18.67 -5.61 -2.27
CA SER A 88 -18.08 -6.91 -1.94
C SER A 88 -16.85 -6.82 -1.02
N LEU A 89 -16.38 -5.61 -0.67
CA LEU A 89 -15.23 -5.44 0.22
C LEU A 89 -15.50 -6.03 1.61
N SER A 90 -14.47 -6.63 2.17
CA SER A 90 -14.39 -7.15 3.53
C SER A 90 -13.38 -6.35 4.37
N PRO A 91 -13.43 -6.45 5.71
CA PRO A 91 -12.45 -5.80 6.57
C PRO A 91 -11.02 -6.24 6.22
N GLY A 92 -10.13 -5.26 6.02
CA GLY A 92 -8.72 -5.51 5.64
C GLY A 92 -8.46 -5.59 4.13
N ASP A 93 -9.50 -5.51 3.28
CA ASP A 93 -9.32 -5.40 1.83
C ASP A 93 -8.79 -4.01 1.42
N VAL A 94 -7.95 -3.98 0.41
CA VAL A 94 -7.57 -2.76 -0.32
C VAL A 94 -8.19 -2.81 -1.71
N LEU A 95 -9.04 -1.84 -2.03
CA LEU A 95 -9.59 -1.72 -3.38
C LEU A 95 -8.52 -1.17 -4.32
N VAL A 96 -8.04 -1.99 -5.24
CA VAL A 96 -7.07 -1.60 -6.28
C VAL A 96 -7.80 -1.40 -7.60
N ILE A 97 -7.79 -0.18 -8.12
CA ILE A 97 -8.49 0.19 -9.36
C ILE A 97 -7.46 0.48 -10.46
N ASP A 98 -7.40 -0.42 -11.43
CA ASP A 98 -6.61 -0.23 -12.66
C ASP A 98 -7.37 0.68 -13.63
N CYS A 99 -6.85 1.87 -13.82
CA CYS A 99 -7.37 2.85 -14.76
C CYS A 99 -6.44 3.08 -15.96
N ARG A 100 -5.40 2.27 -16.10
CA ARG A 100 -4.39 2.37 -17.16
C ARG A 100 -3.63 3.71 -17.13
N GLY A 101 -3.48 4.33 -15.94
CA GLY A 101 -2.87 5.64 -15.79
C GLY A 101 -3.69 6.80 -16.40
N GLU A 102 -4.96 6.58 -16.76
CA GLU A 102 -5.81 7.61 -17.37
C GLU A 102 -6.35 8.57 -16.32
N LEU A 103 -5.91 9.82 -16.35
CA LEU A 103 -6.26 10.88 -15.42
C LEU A 103 -7.41 11.78 -15.88
N GLY A 104 -7.91 11.60 -17.10
CA GLY A 104 -8.94 12.46 -17.72
C GLY A 104 -10.36 12.22 -17.21
N ALA A 105 -10.54 11.43 -16.15
CA ALA A 105 -11.79 11.25 -15.43
C ALA A 105 -11.54 10.84 -13.98
N GLY A 106 -12.44 11.20 -13.08
CA GLY A 106 -12.44 10.67 -11.72
C GLY A 106 -12.96 9.22 -11.70
N THR A 107 -12.23 8.33 -11.06
CA THR A 107 -12.52 6.89 -11.04
C THR A 107 -13.32 6.47 -9.82
N ILE A 108 -13.18 7.18 -8.71
CA ILE A 108 -13.95 7.02 -7.48
C ILE A 108 -14.12 8.41 -6.83
N GLY A 109 -15.21 8.62 -6.13
CA GLY A 109 -15.52 9.85 -5.39
C GLY A 109 -15.92 9.54 -3.94
N ASP A 110 -16.35 10.57 -3.23
CA ASP A 110 -16.65 10.57 -1.78
C ASP A 110 -17.66 9.48 -1.36
N ILE A 111 -18.77 9.32 -2.08
CA ILE A 111 -19.83 8.36 -1.74
C ILE A 111 -19.29 6.92 -1.73
N LEU A 112 -18.55 6.53 -2.77
CA LEU A 112 -18.04 5.16 -2.87
C LEU A 112 -16.81 4.94 -1.98
N ALA A 113 -16.00 5.97 -1.76
CA ALA A 113 -14.88 5.92 -0.81
C ALA A 113 -15.41 5.78 0.64
N LEU A 114 -16.44 6.55 1.01
CA LEU A 114 -17.12 6.40 2.30
C LEU A 114 -17.74 5.00 2.45
N ARG A 115 -18.35 4.47 1.36
CA ARG A 115 -18.91 3.12 1.42
C ARG A 115 -17.84 2.06 1.61
N ALA A 116 -16.69 2.17 0.93
CA ALA A 116 -15.54 1.29 1.13
C ALA A 116 -15.05 1.33 2.60
N GLN A 117 -14.91 2.53 3.17
CA GLN A 117 -14.58 2.70 4.59
C GLN A 117 -15.58 1.99 5.51
N LEU A 118 -16.88 2.17 5.29
CA LEU A 118 -17.94 1.55 6.10
C LEU A 118 -17.97 0.02 5.95
N ARG A 119 -17.51 -0.51 4.82
CA ARG A 119 -17.29 -1.95 4.62
C ARG A 119 -16.06 -2.47 5.37
N GLY A 120 -15.22 -1.57 5.92
CA GLY A 120 -14.00 -1.90 6.65
C GLY A 120 -12.78 -2.08 5.76
N ALA A 121 -12.82 -1.56 4.52
CA ALA A 121 -11.65 -1.56 3.67
C ALA A 121 -10.45 -0.89 4.35
N ALA A 122 -9.27 -1.46 4.16
CA ALA A 122 -8.01 -0.94 4.69
C ALA A 122 -7.47 0.24 3.87
N GLY A 123 -7.95 0.41 2.63
CA GLY A 123 -7.56 1.51 1.78
C GLY A 123 -8.07 1.40 0.35
N ILE A 124 -7.75 2.42 -0.44
CA ILE A 124 -8.04 2.50 -1.88
C ILE A 124 -6.77 2.91 -2.61
N VAL A 125 -6.45 2.22 -3.70
CA VAL A 125 -5.32 2.54 -4.58
C VAL A 125 -5.82 2.62 -6.02
N THR A 126 -5.52 3.70 -6.73
CA THR A 126 -5.85 3.86 -8.15
C THR A 126 -4.79 4.64 -8.90
N ASP A 127 -4.39 4.17 -10.06
CA ASP A 127 -3.53 4.91 -10.99
C ASP A 127 -4.29 5.95 -11.82
N GLY A 128 -5.60 6.08 -11.57
CA GLY A 128 -6.47 7.08 -12.20
C GLY A 128 -6.75 8.32 -11.36
N GLY A 129 -7.70 9.13 -11.82
CA GLY A 129 -8.12 10.36 -11.14
C GLY A 129 -9.07 10.10 -9.96
N LEU A 130 -8.96 10.91 -8.91
CA LEU A 130 -9.89 10.95 -7.78
C LEU A 130 -10.89 12.10 -7.97
N ARG A 131 -12.17 11.87 -7.67
CA ARG A 131 -13.19 12.94 -7.56
C ARG A 131 -13.38 13.37 -6.11
N ASP A 132 -13.96 14.56 -5.94
CA ASP A 132 -14.38 15.07 -4.64
C ASP A 132 -13.23 15.01 -3.61
N THR A 133 -12.01 15.37 -4.09
CA THR A 133 -10.74 15.12 -3.41
C THR A 133 -10.69 15.69 -1.99
N GLU A 134 -11.31 16.87 -1.77
CA GLU A 134 -11.37 17.50 -0.43
C GLU A 134 -12.18 16.63 0.53
N ALA A 135 -13.41 16.26 0.13
CA ALA A 135 -14.28 15.42 0.96
C ALA A 135 -13.70 14.02 1.20
N VAL A 136 -13.01 13.44 0.18
CA VAL A 136 -12.39 12.14 0.29
C VAL A 136 -11.20 12.16 1.27
N ARG A 137 -10.43 13.24 1.33
CA ARG A 137 -9.31 13.37 2.29
C ARG A 137 -9.75 13.45 3.75
N GLU A 138 -10.98 13.89 4.00
CA GLU A 138 -11.56 13.92 5.35
C GLU A 138 -12.00 12.54 5.85
N LEU A 139 -12.12 11.56 4.95
CA LEU A 139 -12.45 10.19 5.32
C LEU A 139 -11.32 9.53 6.09
N ASP A 140 -11.68 8.63 6.99
CA ASP A 140 -10.70 7.87 7.79
C ASP A 140 -10.28 6.56 7.10
N ILE A 141 -9.82 6.68 5.84
CA ILE A 141 -9.34 5.58 5.01
C ILE A 141 -8.12 6.06 4.21
N PRO A 142 -6.99 5.33 4.19
CA PRO A 142 -5.86 5.64 3.33
C PRO A 142 -6.25 5.55 1.85
N ILE A 143 -5.94 6.60 1.09
CA ILE A 143 -6.20 6.63 -0.36
C ILE A 143 -4.95 7.07 -1.10
N PHE A 144 -4.58 6.28 -2.13
CA PHE A 144 -3.47 6.57 -3.05
C PHE A 144 -4.03 6.70 -4.45
N TYR A 145 -3.68 7.76 -5.16
CA TYR A 145 -4.25 8.08 -6.47
C TYR A 145 -3.29 8.81 -7.40
N GLY A 146 -3.51 8.70 -8.72
CA GLY A 146 -2.66 9.30 -9.73
C GLY A 146 -2.84 10.81 -9.88
N GLY A 147 -4.05 11.33 -9.66
CA GLY A 147 -4.37 12.75 -9.81
C GLY A 147 -5.80 13.06 -9.44
N SER A 148 -6.23 14.31 -9.59
CA SER A 148 -7.61 14.74 -9.30
C SER A 148 -8.33 15.12 -10.59
N HIS A 149 -9.62 14.76 -10.73
CA HIS A 149 -10.44 15.15 -11.89
C HIS A 149 -11.92 15.23 -11.52
N ALA A 150 -12.59 16.31 -11.93
CA ALA A 150 -13.99 16.56 -11.59
C ALA A 150 -15.00 15.70 -12.38
N SER A 151 -14.66 15.23 -13.59
CA SER A 151 -15.59 14.46 -14.42
C SER A 151 -15.82 13.05 -13.89
N VAL A 152 -17.01 12.49 -14.17
CA VAL A 152 -17.37 11.11 -13.80
C VAL A 152 -16.61 10.08 -14.64
N LEU A 153 -16.52 8.86 -14.13
CA LEU A 153 -15.80 7.74 -14.76
C LEU A 153 -16.21 7.49 -16.21
N GLY A 154 -17.50 7.59 -16.53
CA GLY A 154 -18.06 7.35 -17.86
C GLY A 154 -17.60 8.33 -18.95
N ARG A 155 -16.74 9.29 -18.63
CA ARG A 155 -16.05 10.10 -19.64
C ARG A 155 -14.92 9.35 -20.34
N ARG A 156 -14.23 8.42 -19.65
CA ARG A 156 -13.01 7.73 -20.11
C ARG A 156 -13.02 6.23 -19.88
N HIS A 157 -13.90 5.73 -19.04
CA HIS A 157 -13.81 4.37 -18.51
C HIS A 157 -15.11 3.60 -18.61
N VAL A 158 -14.99 2.30 -18.82
CA VAL A 158 -16.02 1.29 -18.58
C VAL A 158 -15.54 0.42 -17.43
N PRO A 159 -16.23 0.36 -16.27
CA PRO A 159 -15.91 -0.58 -15.19
C PRO A 159 -16.25 -2.00 -15.66
N MET A 160 -15.24 -2.87 -15.74
CA MET A 160 -15.38 -4.14 -16.45
C MET A 160 -15.34 -5.34 -15.51
N ASP A 161 -14.22 -5.61 -14.89
CA ASP A 161 -13.95 -6.85 -14.18
C ASP A 161 -13.54 -6.62 -12.73
N ILE A 162 -13.85 -7.60 -11.89
CA ILE A 162 -13.51 -7.65 -10.47
C ILE A 162 -12.71 -8.93 -10.22
N ASP A 163 -11.74 -8.86 -9.31
CA ASP A 163 -10.95 -10.01 -8.84
C ASP A 163 -10.21 -10.76 -9.96
N LEU A 164 -9.70 -10.01 -10.93
CA LEU A 164 -8.73 -10.49 -11.92
C LEU A 164 -7.38 -9.78 -11.72
N PRO A 165 -6.27 -10.35 -12.20
CA PRO A 165 -4.99 -9.65 -12.25
C PRO A 165 -5.11 -8.33 -13.01
N VAL A 166 -4.52 -7.26 -12.48
CA VAL A 166 -4.55 -5.91 -13.05
C VAL A 166 -3.15 -5.32 -13.15
N SER A 167 -3.02 -4.23 -13.94
CA SER A 167 -1.78 -3.45 -14.04
C SER A 167 -2.02 -2.05 -13.49
N CYS A 168 -1.85 -1.86 -12.19
CA CYS A 168 -1.99 -0.56 -11.54
C CYS A 168 -0.63 0.15 -11.50
N GLY A 169 -0.54 1.35 -12.10
CA GLY A 169 0.73 2.09 -12.19
C GLY A 169 1.88 1.29 -12.80
N GLY A 170 1.58 0.42 -13.77
CA GLY A 170 2.56 -0.45 -14.43
C GLY A 170 2.97 -1.69 -13.63
N THR A 171 2.47 -1.85 -12.41
CA THR A 171 2.77 -2.99 -11.53
C THR A 171 1.67 -4.04 -11.60
N LEU A 172 2.03 -5.32 -11.74
CA LEU A 172 1.10 -6.43 -11.66
C LEU A 172 0.58 -6.56 -10.22
N VAL A 173 -0.74 -6.54 -10.06
CA VAL A 173 -1.42 -6.80 -8.79
C VAL A 173 -2.40 -7.95 -8.98
N ASN A 174 -2.19 -9.05 -8.27
CA ASN A 174 -3.12 -10.16 -8.22
C ASN A 174 -4.12 -9.97 -7.06
N PRO A 175 -5.35 -10.46 -7.20
CA PRO A 175 -6.25 -10.57 -6.05
C PRO A 175 -5.58 -11.33 -4.90
N GLY A 176 -5.60 -10.75 -3.69
CA GLY A 176 -4.99 -11.36 -2.51
C GLY A 176 -3.53 -10.96 -2.24
N ASP A 177 -2.83 -10.30 -3.16
CA ASP A 177 -1.52 -9.70 -2.88
C ASP A 177 -1.61 -8.74 -1.69
N VAL A 178 -0.54 -8.66 -0.90
CA VAL A 178 -0.49 -7.73 0.24
C VAL A 178 0.08 -6.39 -0.21
N LEU A 179 -0.67 -5.31 0.05
CA LEU A 179 -0.23 -3.96 -0.24
C LEU A 179 0.20 -3.27 1.05
N VAL A 180 1.36 -2.63 1.00
CA VAL A 180 1.86 -1.73 2.04
C VAL A 180 2.06 -0.35 1.43
N GLY A 181 1.59 0.69 2.13
CA GLY A 181 1.73 2.07 1.66
C GLY A 181 2.17 3.02 2.77
N ASP A 182 2.95 4.02 2.37
CA ASP A 182 3.43 5.12 3.22
C ASP A 182 3.54 6.43 2.43
N GLY A 183 4.31 7.40 2.92
CA GLY A 183 4.51 8.68 2.28
C GLY A 183 5.14 8.61 0.88
N ASP A 184 5.89 7.56 0.57
CA ASP A 184 6.53 7.36 -0.74
C ASP A 184 5.56 6.79 -1.78
N GLY A 185 4.59 5.97 -1.36
CA GLY A 185 3.63 5.32 -2.24
C GLY A 185 3.20 3.94 -1.77
N VAL A 186 2.94 3.03 -2.72
CA VAL A 186 2.42 1.68 -2.44
C VAL A 186 3.31 0.62 -3.06
N ILE A 187 3.59 -0.43 -2.28
CA ILE A 187 4.35 -1.60 -2.73
C ILE A 187 3.49 -2.86 -2.61
N VAL A 188 3.67 -3.79 -3.55
CA VAL A 188 2.94 -5.06 -3.66
C VAL A 188 3.85 -6.19 -3.21
N ILE A 189 3.37 -7.04 -2.32
CA ILE A 189 4.08 -8.21 -1.80
C ILE A 189 3.26 -9.46 -2.14
N PRO A 190 3.80 -10.42 -2.91
CA PRO A 190 3.15 -11.71 -3.11
C PRO A 190 2.88 -12.43 -1.78
N PRO A 191 1.71 -13.09 -1.60
CA PRO A 191 1.31 -13.68 -0.33
C PRO A 191 2.34 -14.64 0.29
N ASP A 192 3.01 -15.44 -0.55
CA ASP A 192 3.99 -16.44 -0.12
C ASP A 192 5.29 -15.84 0.45
N LEU A 193 5.57 -14.56 0.17
CA LEU A 193 6.78 -13.87 0.63
C LEU A 193 6.55 -12.94 1.82
N VAL A 194 5.29 -12.73 2.22
CA VAL A 194 4.92 -11.67 3.18
C VAL A 194 5.65 -11.81 4.52
N ASP A 195 5.67 -13.00 5.11
CA ASP A 195 6.28 -13.22 6.43
C ASP A 195 7.80 -13.04 6.37
N GLU A 196 8.43 -13.57 5.33
CA GLU A 196 9.89 -13.42 5.12
C GLU A 196 10.27 -11.97 4.90
N ILE A 197 9.58 -11.28 3.99
CA ILE A 197 9.84 -9.86 3.68
C ILE A 197 9.61 -8.99 4.91
N ALA A 198 8.54 -9.22 5.68
CA ALA A 198 8.28 -8.49 6.93
C ALA A 198 9.43 -8.65 7.94
N ARG A 199 9.89 -9.88 8.17
CA ARG A 199 11.00 -10.18 9.07
C ARG A 199 12.32 -9.55 8.63
N LEU A 200 12.68 -9.70 7.35
CA LEU A 200 13.92 -9.15 6.79
C LEU A 200 13.91 -7.62 6.75
N SER A 201 12.76 -7.02 6.45
CA SER A 201 12.59 -5.56 6.46
C SER A 201 12.75 -5.00 7.87
N LEU A 202 12.14 -5.64 8.87
CA LEU A 202 12.27 -5.20 10.26
C LEU A 202 13.72 -5.27 10.75
N GLU A 203 14.46 -6.30 10.36
CA GLU A 203 15.89 -6.43 10.68
C GLU A 203 16.73 -5.34 9.99
N GLN A 204 16.46 -5.05 8.72
CA GLN A 204 17.13 -3.95 8.00
C GLN A 204 16.87 -2.60 8.67
N GLU A 205 15.64 -2.29 9.08
CA GLU A 205 15.30 -1.05 9.78
C GLU A 205 16.05 -0.92 11.11
N ARG A 206 16.24 -2.01 11.85
CA ARG A 206 17.06 -2.01 13.07
C ARG A 206 18.52 -1.68 12.78
N GLN A 207 19.10 -2.29 11.74
CA GLN A 207 20.48 -2.00 11.31
C GLN A 207 20.62 -0.55 10.88
N GLU A 208 19.68 -0.02 10.10
CA GLU A 208 19.69 1.37 9.64
C GLU A 208 19.50 2.36 10.79
N ALA A 209 18.66 2.06 11.77
CA ALA A 209 18.51 2.87 12.97
C ALA A 209 19.83 2.95 13.77
N PHE A 210 20.56 1.83 13.87
CA PHE A 210 21.88 1.80 14.50
C PHE A 210 22.89 2.65 13.72
N ILE A 211 22.97 2.50 12.39
CA ILE A 211 23.82 3.32 11.52
C ILE A 211 23.49 4.80 11.72
N LEU A 212 22.21 5.17 11.65
CA LEU A 212 21.76 6.55 11.84
C LEU A 212 22.20 7.11 13.20
N SER A 213 22.22 6.30 14.26
CA SER A 213 22.71 6.74 15.58
C SER A 213 24.20 7.13 15.53
N LYS A 214 25.02 6.38 14.79
CA LYS A 214 26.45 6.67 14.62
C LYS A 214 26.68 7.90 13.77
N ILE A 215 25.95 8.02 12.66
CA ILE A 215 26.03 9.23 11.80
C ILE A 215 25.62 10.50 12.56
N ARG A 216 24.54 10.43 13.35
CA ARG A 216 24.12 11.55 14.23
C ARG A 216 25.17 11.91 15.27
N ALA A 217 25.97 10.94 15.71
CA ALA A 217 27.11 11.17 16.61
C ALA A 217 28.38 11.69 15.90
N GLY A 218 28.32 11.97 14.58
CA GLY A 218 29.41 12.53 13.80
C GLY A 218 30.30 11.52 13.08
N ALA A 219 29.92 10.23 13.03
CA ALA A 219 30.65 9.24 12.24
C ALA A 219 30.53 9.52 10.73
N SER A 220 31.59 9.20 9.96
CA SER A 220 31.53 9.19 8.50
C SER A 220 30.59 8.12 7.99
N VAL A 221 30.03 8.29 6.79
CA VAL A 221 29.30 7.21 6.10
C VAL A 221 30.23 6.07 5.66
N ASP A 222 31.51 6.36 5.48
CA ASP A 222 32.51 5.36 5.13
C ASP A 222 32.67 4.34 6.26
N GLY A 223 32.59 3.06 5.93
CA GLY A 223 32.58 1.93 6.87
C GLY A 223 31.24 1.68 7.56
N TRP A 224 30.31 2.66 7.59
CA TRP A 224 28.99 2.52 8.21
C TRP A 224 27.87 2.24 7.20
N TYR A 225 27.96 2.76 5.97
CA TYR A 225 26.90 2.54 4.97
C TYR A 225 27.50 2.26 3.57
N PRO A 226 27.50 0.99 3.17
CA PRO A 226 27.10 -0.20 3.94
C PRO A 226 28.07 -0.50 5.10
N MET A 227 27.56 -1.12 6.17
CA MET A 227 28.42 -1.52 7.30
C MET A 227 29.56 -2.45 6.84
N ASP A 228 30.78 -2.13 7.22
CA ASP A 228 31.93 -3.01 7.09
C ASP A 228 31.96 -4.10 8.19
N ALA A 229 33.03 -4.87 8.28
CA ALA A 229 33.17 -5.94 9.28
C ALA A 229 33.19 -5.41 10.72
N ALA A 230 33.84 -4.26 10.95
CA ALA A 230 33.96 -3.65 12.27
C ALA A 230 32.62 -3.05 12.74
N ALA A 231 31.92 -2.34 11.85
CA ALA A 231 30.59 -1.80 12.13
C ALA A 231 29.56 -2.91 12.42
N ARG A 232 29.62 -4.02 11.67
CA ARG A 232 28.76 -5.19 11.94
C ARG A 232 29.05 -5.87 13.26
N ALA A 233 30.32 -5.91 13.70
CA ALA A 233 30.68 -6.42 15.01
C ALA A 233 30.08 -5.56 16.12
N GLN A 234 30.17 -4.24 16.02
CA GLN A 234 29.58 -3.31 16.97
C GLN A 234 28.04 -3.40 17.01
N TYR A 235 27.39 -3.58 15.86
CA TYR A 235 25.93 -3.79 15.80
C TYR A 235 25.54 -5.04 16.57
N ARG A 236 26.22 -6.20 16.35
CA ARG A 236 25.93 -7.45 17.07
C ARG A 236 26.10 -7.30 18.58
N GLU A 237 27.19 -6.71 19.02
CA GLU A 237 27.46 -6.48 20.45
C GLU A 237 26.38 -5.61 21.11
N ALA A 238 25.92 -4.55 20.42
CA ALA A 238 24.84 -3.72 20.90
C ALA A 238 23.50 -4.45 20.99
N THR A 239 23.20 -5.30 20.01
CA THR A 239 21.95 -6.08 19.96
C THR A 239 21.92 -7.18 21.02
N ASP A 240 23.04 -7.87 21.27
CA ASP A 240 23.16 -8.90 22.30
C ASP A 240 23.00 -8.29 23.71
N THR A 241 23.57 -7.11 23.96
CA THR A 241 23.42 -6.39 25.21
C THR A 241 21.97 -5.96 25.49
N ASP A 242 21.21 -5.58 24.47
CA ASP A 242 19.81 -5.20 24.61
C ASP A 242 18.92 -6.41 24.89
N ILE A 243 19.24 -7.59 24.31
CA ILE A 243 18.54 -8.84 24.61
C ILE A 243 18.79 -9.29 26.06
N GLU A 244 20.03 -9.20 26.55
CA GLU A 244 20.36 -9.54 27.93
C GLU A 244 19.63 -8.65 28.94
N LYS A 245 19.57 -7.32 28.68
CA LYS A 245 18.84 -6.37 29.55
C LYS A 245 17.34 -6.61 29.54
N ALA A 246 16.75 -7.03 28.41
CA ALA A 246 15.33 -7.33 28.30
C ALA A 246 14.95 -8.70 28.92
N SER A 247 15.93 -9.57 29.16
CA SER A 247 15.76 -10.94 29.73
C SER A 247 16.05 -11.01 31.22
N THR A 248 16.47 -9.91 31.83
CA THR A 248 16.72 -9.86 33.30
C THR A 248 15.43 -9.40 34.00
N PRO A 249 14.84 -10.20 34.90
CA PRO A 249 13.54 -9.93 35.56
C PRO A 249 13.56 -8.73 36.49
#